data_9d7180a72c7e25b62389c176988378d0
#
_entry.id   9d7180a72c7e25b62389c176988378d0
#
_cell.length_a   1.000
_cell.length_b   1.000
_cell.length_c   1.000
_cell.angle_alpha   90.00
_cell.angle_beta   90.00
_cell.angle_gamma   90.00
#
_symmetry.space_group_name_H-M   'P 1'
#
loop_
_entity.id
_entity.type
_entity.pdbx_description
1 polymer ?
#
loop_
_entity_poly.entity_id
_entity_poly.type
_entity_poly.pdbx_seq_one_letter_code
_entity_poly.pdbx_strand_id
1 'polypeptide(L)'
;MKAIRFNVTIPRYVIGKAAEKIYPPLLWSGISCLSYQEVPEPELPGPDWVKIDTRLAGICGSDTSTIALHTSPYFEPFGSSSFTMGHEQVGVISEIGSGVEGWSVGDRVVVEPTLWCAPRGFPQDQWCQYCLNGELNRCANVAHGVLSPGKLIGFCAETGGSWSKTFTAHRSQLYRLPETVSDENALLVEPFACGLHAALQNMPDDKDTVCLLYTSDAADEE
;
A
#
# COMPACT_ATOMS: atom_id res chain seq x y z
N MET A 1 9.66 6.83 15.63
CA MET A 1 10.05 5.47 15.16
C MET A 1 10.89 5.56 13.90
N LYS A 2 11.70 4.54 13.60
CA LYS A 2 12.44 4.45 12.33
C LYS A 2 11.52 4.00 11.21
N ALA A 3 11.65 4.60 10.01
CA ALA A 3 10.85 4.29 8.84
C ALA A 3 11.64 4.48 7.55
N ILE A 4 11.29 3.71 6.52
CA ILE A 4 11.73 3.94 5.15
C ILE A 4 10.68 4.82 4.48
N ARG A 5 11.12 6.02 4.09
CA ARG A 5 10.27 7.05 3.50
C ARG A 5 10.64 7.30 2.05
N PHE A 6 9.61 7.56 1.26
CA PHE A 6 9.76 8.08 -0.09
C PHE A 6 9.29 9.53 -0.11
N ASN A 7 10.17 10.45 -0.54
CA ASN A 7 9.92 11.89 -0.53
C ASN A 7 10.19 12.46 -1.92
N VAL A 8 9.14 12.71 -2.68
CA VAL A 8 9.22 13.25 -4.03
C VAL A 8 9.36 14.77 -3.96
N THR A 9 10.50 15.26 -4.40
CA THR A 9 10.70 16.67 -4.73
C THR A 9 11.36 16.75 -6.10
N ILE A 10 11.11 17.82 -6.85
CA ILE A 10 11.68 17.99 -8.20
C ILE A 10 13.20 17.81 -8.18
N PRO A 11 13.98 18.44 -7.27
CA PRO A 11 15.42 18.23 -7.22
C PRO A 11 15.82 16.77 -6.98
N ARG A 12 15.20 16.09 -6.00
CA ARG A 12 15.51 14.68 -5.69
C ARG A 12 15.17 13.75 -6.85
N TYR A 13 14.05 13.97 -7.53
CA TYR A 13 13.66 13.21 -8.70
C TYR A 13 14.67 13.36 -9.84
N VAL A 14 15.07 14.61 -10.17
CA VAL A 14 16.03 14.89 -11.23
C VAL A 14 17.41 14.29 -10.90
N ILE A 15 17.87 14.45 -9.66
CA ILE A 15 19.14 13.84 -9.19
C ILE A 15 19.04 12.32 -9.28
N GLY A 16 17.95 11.71 -8.84
CA GLY A 16 17.72 10.26 -8.92
C GLY A 16 17.78 9.76 -10.36
N LYS A 17 17.08 10.42 -11.30
CA LYS A 17 17.11 10.07 -12.73
C LYS A 17 18.49 10.25 -13.38
N ALA A 18 19.26 11.22 -12.96
CA ALA A 18 20.65 11.35 -13.41
C ALA A 18 21.55 10.25 -12.81
N ALA A 19 21.37 9.95 -11.53
CA ALA A 19 22.13 8.92 -10.82
C ALA A 19 21.85 7.51 -11.38
N GLU A 20 20.61 7.19 -11.77
CA GLU A 20 20.24 5.93 -12.40
C GLU A 20 21.12 5.62 -13.62
N LYS A 21 21.37 6.64 -14.46
CA LYS A 21 22.17 6.48 -15.69
C LYS A 21 23.67 6.30 -15.42
N ILE A 22 24.17 6.75 -14.28
CA ILE A 22 25.60 6.71 -13.92
C ILE A 22 25.89 5.48 -13.06
N TYR A 23 25.12 5.26 -12.01
CA TYR A 23 25.26 4.17 -11.06
C TYR A 23 23.92 3.87 -10.39
N PRO A 24 23.11 2.92 -10.91
CA PRO A 24 21.78 2.61 -10.44
C PRO A 24 21.63 2.40 -8.92
N PRO A 25 22.62 1.79 -8.20
CA PRO A 25 22.52 1.64 -6.74
C PRO A 25 22.34 2.96 -5.95
N LEU A 26 22.65 4.12 -6.53
CA LEU A 26 22.40 5.41 -5.89
C LEU A 26 20.91 5.70 -5.65
N LEU A 27 20.02 5.08 -6.41
CA LEU A 27 18.58 5.18 -6.20
C LEU A 27 18.12 4.65 -4.83
N TRP A 28 18.87 3.69 -4.30
CA TRP A 28 18.62 3.08 -2.99
C TRP A 28 19.32 3.84 -1.83
N SER A 29 19.94 4.96 -2.13
CA SER A 29 20.59 5.82 -1.15
C SER A 29 19.75 7.06 -0.84
N GLY A 30 20.09 7.78 0.23
CA GLY A 30 19.44 9.05 0.62
C GLY A 30 19.64 10.21 -0.35
N ILE A 31 20.38 10.02 -1.45
CA ILE A 31 20.57 11.01 -2.53
C ILE A 31 19.31 11.13 -3.38
N SER A 32 18.60 9.99 -3.60
CA SER A 32 17.36 9.90 -4.32
C SER A 32 16.15 10.26 -3.44
N CYS A 33 14.97 9.88 -3.88
CA CYS A 33 13.71 10.08 -3.13
C CYS A 33 13.58 9.17 -1.90
N LEU A 34 14.36 8.07 -1.83
CA LEU A 34 14.35 7.14 -0.71
C LEU A 34 15.15 7.68 0.48
N SER A 35 14.66 7.49 1.69
CA SER A 35 15.38 7.84 2.92
C SER A 35 14.99 6.93 4.09
N TYR A 36 15.98 6.58 4.92
CA TYR A 36 15.76 5.93 6.21
C TYR A 36 15.91 6.98 7.30
N GLN A 37 14.85 7.25 8.03
CA GLN A 37 14.81 8.35 8.99
C GLN A 37 13.90 8.06 10.19
N GLU A 38 14.05 8.85 11.24
CA GLU A 38 13.10 8.86 12.35
C GLU A 38 11.91 9.74 12.02
N VAL A 39 10.71 9.20 12.29
CA VAL A 39 9.42 9.88 12.10
C VAL A 39 8.58 9.69 13.36
N PRO A 40 7.61 10.57 13.63
CA PRO A 40 6.59 10.30 14.65
C PRO A 40 5.81 9.03 14.29
N GLU A 41 5.24 8.35 15.27
CA GLU A 41 4.26 7.32 15.00
C GLU A 41 3.01 7.94 14.38
N PRO A 42 2.33 7.23 13.45
CA PRO A 42 1.11 7.76 12.87
C PRO A 42 0.02 7.86 13.94
N GLU A 43 -0.74 8.95 13.91
CA GLU A 43 -1.95 9.12 14.69
C GLU A 43 -3.11 8.40 14.00
N LEU A 44 -4.15 8.00 14.76
CA LEU A 44 -5.36 7.45 14.17
C LEU A 44 -6.10 8.54 13.37
N PRO A 45 -6.33 8.36 12.06
CA PRO A 45 -7.05 9.36 11.25
C PRO A 45 -8.51 9.58 11.66
N GLY A 46 -9.06 8.69 12.48
CA GLY A 46 -10.43 8.79 12.97
C GLY A 46 -10.81 7.67 13.93
N PRO A 47 -12.05 7.71 14.46
CA PRO A 47 -12.51 6.77 15.49
C PRO A 47 -12.60 5.32 14.98
N ASP A 48 -12.78 5.10 13.69
CA ASP A 48 -12.91 3.77 13.06
C ASP A 48 -11.57 3.15 12.64
N TRP A 49 -10.46 3.69 13.13
CA TRP A 49 -9.12 3.26 12.79
C TRP A 49 -8.44 2.50 13.91
N VAL A 50 -7.48 1.68 13.54
CA VAL A 50 -6.59 0.98 14.48
C VAL A 50 -5.14 1.30 14.14
N LYS A 51 -4.26 1.23 15.14
CA LYS A 51 -2.82 1.21 14.97
C LYS A 51 -2.36 -0.25 15.02
N ILE A 52 -1.43 -0.58 14.14
CA ILE A 52 -0.95 -1.94 13.96
C ILE A 52 0.58 -1.93 14.08
N ASP A 53 1.11 -2.77 14.97
CA ASP A 53 2.53 -3.05 15.06
C ASP A 53 2.91 -4.06 13.98
N THR A 54 3.81 -3.68 13.09
CA THR A 54 4.29 -4.51 11.97
C THR A 54 5.06 -5.71 12.51
N ARG A 55 4.66 -6.91 12.11
CA ARG A 55 5.36 -8.19 12.39
C ARG A 55 6.26 -8.55 11.22
N LEU A 56 5.71 -8.57 10.03
CA LEU A 56 6.41 -8.79 8.77
C LEU A 56 5.90 -7.82 7.70
N ALA A 57 6.79 -7.44 6.80
CA ALA A 57 6.49 -6.60 5.64
C ALA A 57 7.10 -7.21 4.38
N GLY A 58 6.33 -7.24 3.30
CA GLY A 58 6.80 -7.64 1.98
C GLY A 58 7.42 -6.48 1.19
N ILE A 59 8.01 -6.84 0.05
CA ILE A 59 8.53 -5.90 -0.95
C ILE A 59 7.85 -6.21 -2.27
N CYS A 60 6.95 -5.34 -2.68
CA CYS A 60 6.24 -5.45 -3.95
C CYS A 60 7.08 -4.94 -5.13
N GLY A 61 6.78 -5.42 -6.34
CA GLY A 61 7.32 -4.84 -7.56
C GLY A 61 6.99 -3.35 -7.73
N SER A 62 5.84 -2.89 -7.22
CA SER A 62 5.46 -1.47 -7.21
C SER A 62 6.36 -0.62 -6.31
N ASP A 63 6.83 -1.17 -5.16
CA ASP A 63 7.79 -0.48 -4.28
C ASP A 63 9.12 -0.28 -5.01
N THR A 64 9.64 -1.34 -5.62
CA THR A 64 10.91 -1.29 -6.36
C THR A 64 10.83 -0.37 -7.57
N SER A 65 9.72 -0.39 -8.34
CA SER A 65 9.47 0.54 -9.45
C SER A 65 9.38 1.99 -8.99
N THR A 66 8.78 2.24 -7.82
CA THR A 66 8.72 3.57 -7.22
C THR A 66 10.12 4.07 -6.83
N ILE A 67 10.93 3.24 -6.18
CA ILE A 67 12.31 3.57 -5.78
C ILE A 67 13.18 3.81 -7.01
N ALA A 68 13.02 3.01 -8.05
CA ALA A 68 13.70 3.15 -9.33
C ALA A 68 13.21 4.35 -10.17
N LEU A 69 12.21 5.10 -9.67
CA LEU A 69 11.62 6.25 -10.36
C LEU A 69 11.05 5.88 -11.75
N HIS A 70 10.59 4.63 -11.93
CA HIS A 70 9.91 4.20 -13.15
C HIS A 70 8.45 4.67 -13.20
N THR A 71 7.90 5.11 -12.06
CA THR A 71 6.58 5.73 -11.98
C THR A 71 6.65 7.21 -12.35
N SER A 72 5.49 7.81 -12.68
CA SER A 72 5.42 9.25 -12.95
C SER A 72 5.87 10.08 -11.75
N PRO A 73 6.60 11.21 -11.96
CA PRO A 73 6.91 12.15 -10.89
C PRO A 73 5.64 12.81 -10.30
N TYR A 74 4.55 12.78 -11.03
CA TYR A 74 3.24 13.25 -10.59
C TYR A 74 2.49 12.11 -9.92
N PHE A 75 2.82 11.83 -8.66
CA PHE A 75 2.17 10.77 -7.88
C PHE A 75 0.70 11.06 -7.61
N GLU A 76 0.34 12.32 -7.39
CA GLU A 76 -1.05 12.69 -7.15
C GLU A 76 -1.92 12.43 -8.40
N PRO A 77 -3.12 11.87 -8.19
CA PRO A 77 -3.77 11.59 -6.91
C PRO A 77 -3.49 10.20 -6.30
N PHE A 78 -2.63 9.37 -6.91
CA PHE A 78 -2.45 7.97 -6.54
C PHE A 78 -1.47 7.75 -5.38
N GLY A 79 -0.66 8.73 -5.05
CA GLY A 79 0.23 8.74 -3.90
C GLY A 79 0.46 10.16 -3.39
N SER A 80 0.75 10.30 -2.11
CA SER A 80 1.23 11.56 -1.53
C SER A 80 2.65 11.86 -1.99
N SER A 81 3.05 13.12 -1.95
CA SER A 81 4.43 13.53 -2.27
C SER A 81 5.47 13.05 -1.24
N SER A 82 5.02 12.64 -0.05
CA SER A 82 5.85 12.09 1.02
C SER A 82 5.05 11.08 1.82
N PHE A 83 5.54 9.84 1.91
CA PHE A 83 4.87 8.75 2.63
C PHE A 83 5.90 7.73 3.17
N THR A 84 5.47 6.91 4.14
CA THR A 84 6.20 5.72 4.58
C THR A 84 5.83 4.57 3.66
N MET A 85 6.82 3.85 3.15
CA MET A 85 6.60 2.75 2.19
C MET A 85 6.07 1.47 2.83
N GLY A 86 5.63 0.55 1.97
CA GLY A 86 5.22 -0.80 2.31
C GLY A 86 3.70 -0.95 2.47
N HIS A 87 3.13 -1.88 1.70
CA HIS A 87 1.70 -2.17 1.64
C HIS A 87 1.37 -3.67 1.71
N GLU A 88 2.37 -4.54 1.69
CA GLU A 88 2.24 -5.96 2.04
C GLU A 88 2.60 -6.12 3.52
N GLN A 89 1.65 -6.58 4.35
CA GLN A 89 1.83 -6.52 5.79
C GLN A 89 1.08 -7.60 6.58
N VAL A 90 1.75 -8.03 7.63
CA VAL A 90 1.16 -8.77 8.75
C VAL A 90 1.49 -8.01 10.04
N GLY A 91 0.53 -7.84 10.90
CA GLY A 91 0.75 -7.15 12.16
C GLY A 91 -0.19 -7.56 13.28
N VAL A 92 -0.02 -6.86 14.38
CA VAL A 92 -0.83 -7.02 15.59
C VAL A 92 -1.41 -5.67 15.96
N ILE A 93 -2.70 -5.64 16.24
CA ILE A 93 -3.38 -4.41 16.69
C ILE A 93 -2.78 -3.97 18.03
N SER A 94 -2.26 -2.74 18.09
CA SER A 94 -1.65 -2.14 19.29
C SER A 94 -2.49 -1.02 19.89
N GLU A 95 -3.38 -0.39 19.11
CA GLU A 95 -4.31 0.66 19.57
C GLU A 95 -5.60 0.59 18.77
N ILE A 96 -6.73 0.89 19.42
CA ILE A 96 -8.06 0.81 18.82
C ILE A 96 -8.78 2.14 19.00
N GLY A 97 -9.29 2.71 17.92
CA GLY A 97 -10.15 3.89 17.93
C GLY A 97 -11.52 3.59 18.53
N SER A 98 -12.18 4.62 19.06
CA SER A 98 -13.44 4.51 19.83
C SER A 98 -14.65 3.99 19.03
N GLY A 99 -14.60 4.01 17.71
CA GLY A 99 -15.66 3.51 16.81
C GLY A 99 -15.42 2.08 16.29
N VAL A 100 -14.32 1.44 16.71
CA VAL A 100 -13.97 0.09 16.26
C VAL A 100 -14.60 -0.96 17.16
N GLU A 101 -15.45 -1.80 16.61
CA GLU A 101 -16.08 -2.92 17.29
C GLU A 101 -15.58 -4.26 16.71
N GLY A 102 -15.63 -5.32 17.51
CA GLY A 102 -15.30 -6.70 17.11
C GLY A 102 -13.79 -6.99 17.00
N TRP A 103 -12.94 -6.04 17.38
CA TRP A 103 -11.49 -6.16 17.41
C TRP A 103 -10.92 -5.88 18.81
N SER A 104 -9.76 -6.46 19.09
CA SER A 104 -9.05 -6.31 20.38
C SER A 104 -7.57 -6.02 20.14
N VAL A 105 -6.96 -5.28 21.06
CA VAL A 105 -5.49 -5.16 21.11
C VAL A 105 -4.90 -6.56 21.29
N GLY A 106 -3.90 -6.91 20.48
CA GLY A 106 -3.32 -8.24 20.41
C GLY A 106 -3.86 -9.11 19.27
N ASP A 107 -4.94 -8.73 18.59
CA ASP A 107 -5.43 -9.45 17.41
C ASP A 107 -4.41 -9.40 16.27
N ARG A 108 -4.13 -10.58 15.69
CA ARG A 108 -3.28 -10.70 14.50
C ARG A 108 -4.10 -10.46 13.26
N VAL A 109 -3.57 -9.61 12.37
CA VAL A 109 -4.29 -9.17 11.16
C VAL A 109 -3.39 -9.11 9.93
N VAL A 110 -4.00 -9.35 8.78
CA VAL A 110 -3.56 -8.82 7.48
C VAL A 110 -4.50 -7.70 7.08
N VAL A 111 -4.03 -6.81 6.23
CA VAL A 111 -4.76 -5.59 5.88
C VAL A 111 -4.88 -5.48 4.37
N GLU A 112 -6.11 -5.25 3.88
CA GLU A 112 -6.35 -4.77 2.52
C GLU A 112 -5.82 -3.33 2.42
N PRO A 113 -4.76 -3.05 1.65
CA PRO A 113 -4.12 -1.75 1.70
C PRO A 113 -4.91 -0.63 1.01
N THR A 114 -5.94 -0.94 0.22
CA THR A 114 -6.69 0.04 -0.58
C THR A 114 -7.41 1.07 0.29
N LEU A 115 -7.20 2.36 -0.01
CA LEU A 115 -7.83 3.49 0.66
C LEU A 115 -9.05 3.98 -0.14
N TRP A 116 -10.13 3.25 -0.03
CA TRP A 116 -11.41 3.51 -0.70
C TRP A 116 -12.32 4.48 0.09
N CYS A 117 -13.61 4.59 -0.25
CA CYS A 117 -14.50 5.59 0.35
C CYS A 117 -14.61 5.48 1.88
N ALA A 118 -14.72 4.28 2.47
CA ALA A 118 -14.88 4.15 3.92
C ALA A 118 -13.64 4.59 4.71
N PRO A 119 -12.41 4.11 4.44
CA PRO A 119 -11.19 4.65 5.05
C PRO A 119 -11.05 6.16 4.88
N ARG A 120 -11.56 6.72 3.79
CA ARG A 120 -11.52 8.16 3.51
C ARG A 120 -12.60 8.97 4.24
N GLY A 121 -13.41 8.32 5.10
CA GLY A 121 -14.41 8.98 5.93
C GLY A 121 -15.73 9.29 5.24
N PHE A 122 -15.98 8.76 4.05
CA PHE A 122 -17.27 8.91 3.39
C PHE A 122 -18.30 7.94 4.00
N PRO A 123 -19.48 8.43 4.43
CA PRO A 123 -20.58 7.57 4.80
C PRO A 123 -21.10 6.79 3.58
N GLN A 124 -21.73 5.65 3.80
CA GLN A 124 -22.08 4.71 2.75
C GLN A 124 -22.97 5.30 1.63
N ASP A 125 -23.85 6.22 1.97
CA ASP A 125 -24.71 6.94 1.04
C ASP A 125 -23.97 7.93 0.13
N GLN A 126 -22.70 8.23 0.43
CA GLN A 126 -21.81 9.09 -0.35
C GLN A 126 -20.67 8.32 -1.05
N TRP A 127 -20.71 6.99 -1.00
CA TRP A 127 -19.69 6.20 -1.70
C TRP A 127 -19.79 6.39 -3.22
N CYS A 128 -18.65 6.41 -3.87
CA CYS A 128 -18.60 6.45 -5.32
C CYS A 128 -19.16 5.16 -5.93
N GLN A 129 -19.59 5.23 -7.18
CA GLN A 129 -20.21 4.11 -7.90
C GLN A 129 -19.35 2.82 -7.88
N TYR A 130 -18.03 2.96 -7.98
CA TYR A 130 -17.11 1.82 -7.93
C TYR A 130 -17.13 1.13 -6.56
N CYS A 131 -17.08 1.90 -5.48
CA CYS A 131 -17.14 1.34 -4.12
C CYS A 131 -18.50 0.71 -3.81
N LEU A 132 -19.60 1.29 -4.31
CA LEU A 132 -20.95 0.68 -4.19
C LEU A 132 -21.04 -0.66 -4.92
N ASN A 133 -20.30 -0.83 -6.01
CA ASN A 133 -20.25 -2.10 -6.77
C ASN A 133 -19.19 -3.09 -6.24
N GLY A 134 -18.48 -2.77 -5.14
CA GLY A 134 -17.41 -3.63 -4.61
C GLY A 134 -16.06 -3.52 -5.34
N GLU A 135 -15.93 -2.61 -6.30
CA GLU A 135 -14.70 -2.37 -7.06
C GLU A 135 -13.79 -1.36 -6.32
N LEU A 136 -13.37 -1.71 -5.11
CA LEU A 136 -12.67 -0.80 -4.18
C LEU A 136 -11.38 -0.23 -4.77
N ASN A 137 -10.66 -1.03 -5.56
CA ASN A 137 -9.43 -0.66 -6.24
C ASN A 137 -9.62 0.42 -7.33
N ARG A 138 -10.88 0.70 -7.72
CA ARG A 138 -11.28 1.73 -8.70
C ARG A 138 -11.88 2.96 -8.04
N CYS A 139 -11.75 3.11 -6.73
CA CYS A 139 -12.33 4.24 -5.99
C CYS A 139 -12.03 5.59 -6.66
N ALA A 140 -13.07 6.37 -6.93
CA ALA A 140 -12.92 7.70 -7.54
C ALA A 140 -12.47 8.78 -6.54
N ASN A 141 -12.55 8.51 -5.23
CA ASN A 141 -12.25 9.47 -4.18
C ASN A 141 -10.80 9.40 -3.66
N VAL A 142 -9.85 8.94 -4.48
CA VAL A 142 -8.44 8.73 -4.08
C VAL A 142 -7.71 9.99 -3.58
N ALA A 143 -8.24 11.17 -3.89
CA ALA A 143 -7.68 12.47 -3.48
C ALA A 143 -8.61 13.25 -2.54
N HIS A 144 -9.72 12.66 -2.10
CA HIS A 144 -10.75 13.34 -1.33
C HIS A 144 -10.99 12.67 0.04
N GLY A 145 -11.66 13.35 0.93
CA GLY A 145 -11.99 12.86 2.27
C GLY A 145 -10.97 13.31 3.32
N VAL A 146 -10.84 12.54 4.41
CA VAL A 146 -10.02 12.87 5.58
C VAL A 146 -8.54 12.56 5.41
N LEU A 147 -8.17 11.85 4.35
CA LEU A 147 -6.78 11.47 4.04
C LEU A 147 -6.23 12.29 2.88
N SER A 148 -4.93 12.53 2.88
CA SER A 148 -4.20 13.05 1.73
C SER A 148 -4.36 12.15 0.49
N PRO A 149 -4.07 12.68 -0.72
CA PRO A 149 -4.04 11.86 -1.92
C PRO A 149 -3.20 10.59 -1.73
N GLY A 150 -3.74 9.45 -2.15
CA GLY A 150 -3.06 8.17 -2.04
C GLY A 150 -4.03 7.01 -2.17
N LYS A 151 -3.70 6.03 -2.99
CA LYS A 151 -4.56 4.89 -3.29
C LYS A 151 -4.44 3.78 -2.24
N LEU A 152 -3.28 3.67 -1.60
CA LEU A 152 -2.93 2.55 -0.72
C LEU A 152 -2.27 3.06 0.58
N ILE A 153 -2.39 2.29 1.65
CA ILE A 153 -1.45 2.32 2.77
C ILE A 153 -0.05 2.13 2.19
N GLY A 154 0.95 2.86 2.69
CA GLY A 154 2.28 2.84 2.09
C GLY A 154 2.48 3.77 0.89
N PHE A 155 1.42 4.51 0.49
CA PHE A 155 1.42 5.58 -0.51
C PHE A 155 0.63 6.83 -0.05
N CYS A 156 0.13 6.82 1.17
CA CYS A 156 -0.59 7.93 1.81
C CYS A 156 0.20 8.49 3.00
N ALA A 157 0.19 9.80 3.15
CA ALA A 157 1.01 10.48 4.16
C ALA A 157 0.63 10.10 5.59
N GLU A 158 -0.68 9.99 5.89
CA GLU A 158 -1.22 9.82 7.24
C GLU A 158 -1.20 8.37 7.74
N THR A 159 -1.30 7.40 6.83
CA THR A 159 -1.48 5.99 7.24
C THR A 159 -0.20 5.32 7.74
N GLY A 160 0.95 5.91 7.43
CA GLY A 160 2.20 5.17 7.56
C GLY A 160 2.33 4.09 6.48
N GLY A 161 3.12 3.07 6.75
CA GLY A 161 3.35 1.93 5.88
C GLY A 161 4.14 0.85 6.60
N SER A 162 4.10 -0.38 6.10
CA SER A 162 4.69 -1.55 6.78
C SER A 162 6.22 -1.53 6.87
N TRP A 163 6.90 -0.66 6.11
CA TRP A 163 8.35 -0.46 6.26
C TRP A 163 8.69 0.50 7.40
N SER A 164 7.88 0.45 8.44
CA SER A 164 8.08 1.08 9.74
C SER A 164 7.56 0.17 10.86
N LYS A 165 7.80 0.56 12.10
CA LYS A 165 7.37 -0.20 13.26
C LYS A 165 5.85 -0.28 13.36
N THR A 166 5.15 0.83 13.05
CA THR A 166 3.69 0.93 13.18
C THR A 166 3.09 1.66 11.98
N PHE A 167 1.89 1.26 11.61
CA PHE A 167 1.04 1.93 10.63
C PHE A 167 -0.42 1.93 11.10
N THR A 168 -1.31 2.62 10.39
CA THR A 168 -2.73 2.63 10.72
C THR A 168 -3.57 2.03 9.61
N ALA A 169 -4.67 1.38 9.98
CA ALA A 169 -5.66 0.84 9.06
C ALA A 169 -7.08 1.11 9.57
N HIS A 170 -8.01 1.28 8.67
CA HIS A 170 -9.43 1.40 8.99
C HIS A 170 -10.02 0.01 9.25
N ARG A 171 -11.00 -0.09 10.16
CA ARG A 171 -11.64 -1.38 10.54
C ARG A 171 -12.15 -2.20 9.35
N SER A 172 -12.55 -1.55 8.25
CA SER A 172 -13.04 -2.22 7.04
C SER A 172 -11.94 -2.86 6.19
N GLN A 173 -10.68 -2.63 6.51
CA GLN A 173 -9.52 -3.17 5.81
C GLN A 173 -8.92 -4.40 6.52
N LEU A 174 -9.44 -4.75 7.71
CA LEU A 174 -8.84 -5.75 8.58
C LEU A 174 -9.38 -7.14 8.32
N TYR A 175 -8.49 -8.12 8.23
CA TYR A 175 -8.80 -9.53 8.17
C TYR A 175 -8.09 -10.27 9.29
N ARG A 176 -8.86 -10.97 10.14
CA ARG A 176 -8.35 -11.73 11.28
C ARG A 176 -7.57 -12.95 10.79
N LEU A 177 -6.37 -13.13 11.31
CA LEU A 177 -5.58 -14.32 11.02
C LEU A 177 -5.95 -15.47 11.97
N PRO A 178 -6.24 -16.67 11.43
CA PRO A 178 -6.35 -17.88 12.23
C PRO A 178 -5.00 -18.20 12.93
N GLU A 179 -5.06 -18.78 14.12
CA GLU A 179 -3.83 -19.19 14.85
C GLU A 179 -2.98 -20.21 14.09
N THR A 180 -3.61 -21.01 13.23
CA THR A 180 -2.93 -22.02 12.40
C THR A 180 -2.12 -21.45 11.24
N VAL A 181 -2.28 -20.16 10.92
CA VAL A 181 -1.54 -19.50 9.84
C VAL A 181 -0.35 -18.74 10.42
N SER A 182 0.86 -19.07 9.95
CA SER A 182 2.08 -18.33 10.35
C SER A 182 2.13 -16.93 9.78
N ASP A 183 2.95 -16.04 10.35
CA ASP A 183 3.12 -14.68 9.85
C ASP A 183 3.71 -14.69 8.42
N GLU A 184 4.62 -15.61 8.10
CA GLU A 184 5.22 -15.77 6.78
C GLU A 184 4.18 -16.14 5.71
N ASN A 185 3.28 -17.08 6.02
CA ASN A 185 2.21 -17.47 5.11
C ASN A 185 1.16 -16.37 4.98
N ALA A 186 0.86 -15.68 6.08
CA ALA A 186 -0.09 -14.58 6.09
C ALA A 186 0.40 -13.37 5.26
N LEU A 187 1.72 -13.14 5.19
CA LEU A 187 2.31 -12.08 4.39
C LEU A 187 2.02 -12.25 2.88
N LEU A 188 1.83 -13.49 2.43
CA LEU A 188 1.51 -13.79 1.03
C LEU A 188 0.04 -13.51 0.66
N VAL A 189 -0.81 -13.16 1.62
CA VAL A 189 -2.26 -12.94 1.36
C VAL A 189 -2.48 -11.80 0.37
N GLU A 190 -1.80 -10.66 0.54
CA GLU A 190 -1.98 -9.51 -0.35
C GLU A 190 -1.54 -9.83 -1.79
N PRO A 191 -0.29 -10.25 -2.08
CA PRO A 191 0.13 -10.54 -3.45
C PRO A 191 -0.65 -11.72 -4.06
N PHE A 192 -1.03 -12.73 -3.26
CA PHE A 192 -1.88 -13.82 -3.73
C PHE A 192 -3.28 -13.35 -4.10
N ALA A 193 -3.87 -12.44 -3.30
CA ALA A 193 -5.19 -11.87 -3.57
C ALA A 193 -5.19 -11.07 -4.89
N CYS A 194 -4.12 -10.34 -5.20
CA CYS A 194 -3.96 -9.64 -6.49
C CYS A 194 -3.96 -10.62 -7.66
N GLY A 195 -3.18 -11.70 -7.58
CA GLY A 195 -3.12 -12.73 -8.61
C GLY A 195 -4.45 -13.48 -8.76
N LEU A 196 -5.08 -13.86 -7.66
CA LEU A 196 -6.38 -14.53 -7.65
C LEU A 196 -7.46 -13.63 -8.26
N HIS A 197 -7.50 -12.35 -7.88
CA HIS A 197 -8.45 -11.39 -8.44
C HIS A 197 -8.30 -11.27 -9.96
N ALA A 198 -7.06 -11.14 -10.45
CA ALA A 198 -6.78 -11.06 -11.87
C ALA A 198 -7.24 -12.33 -12.62
N ALA A 199 -6.98 -13.50 -12.04
CA ALA A 199 -7.42 -14.78 -12.62
C ALA A 199 -8.96 -14.89 -12.66
N LEU A 200 -9.65 -14.55 -11.57
CA LEU A 200 -11.11 -14.62 -11.50
C LEU A 200 -11.81 -13.64 -12.47
N GLN A 201 -11.19 -12.47 -12.73
CA GLN A 201 -11.73 -11.50 -13.69
C GLN A 201 -11.51 -11.90 -15.14
N ASN A 202 -10.54 -12.79 -15.40
CA ASN A 202 -10.11 -13.20 -16.74
C ASN A 202 -10.04 -14.72 -16.85
N MET A 203 -11.04 -15.43 -16.31
CA MET A 203 -11.09 -16.89 -16.40
C MET A 203 -11.13 -17.32 -17.86
N PRO A 204 -10.12 -18.09 -18.34
CA PRO A 204 -10.11 -18.60 -19.69
C PRO A 204 -11.19 -19.67 -19.88
N ASP A 205 -11.71 -19.79 -21.09
CA ASP A 205 -12.53 -20.93 -21.48
C ASP A 205 -11.63 -22.04 -22.09
N ASP A 206 -12.24 -23.18 -22.42
CA ASP A 206 -11.52 -24.36 -22.94
C ASP A 206 -10.83 -24.11 -24.31
N LYS A 207 -11.10 -22.98 -24.95
CA LYS A 207 -10.55 -22.63 -26.27
C LYS A 207 -9.44 -21.57 -26.16
N ASP A 208 -9.29 -20.95 -24.98
CA ASP A 208 -8.32 -19.90 -24.76
C ASP A 208 -6.90 -20.47 -24.58
N THR A 209 -5.93 -19.72 -25.00
CA THR A 209 -4.52 -19.95 -24.67
C THR A 209 -4.09 -18.92 -23.63
N VAL A 210 -3.63 -19.39 -22.47
CA VAL A 210 -3.08 -18.52 -21.42
C VAL A 210 -1.57 -18.42 -21.62
N CYS A 211 -1.08 -17.18 -21.80
CA CYS A 211 0.34 -16.88 -21.84
C CYS A 211 0.75 -16.18 -20.54
N LEU A 212 1.74 -16.74 -19.84
CA LEU A 212 2.35 -16.13 -18.65
C LEU A 212 3.67 -15.48 -19.06
N LEU A 213 3.73 -14.17 -18.94
CA LEU A 213 4.91 -13.37 -19.23
C LEU A 213 5.70 -13.14 -17.94
N TYR A 214 6.92 -13.67 -17.84
CA TYR A 214 7.71 -13.67 -16.62
C TYR A 214 8.73 -12.54 -16.53
N THR A 215 8.94 -11.80 -17.62
CA THR A 215 9.96 -10.75 -17.71
C THR A 215 9.37 -9.46 -18.25
N SER A 216 10.02 -8.34 -17.92
CA SER A 216 9.70 -7.04 -18.50
C SER A 216 10.01 -6.93 -20.00
N ASP A 217 10.76 -7.89 -20.53
CA ASP A 217 11.21 -7.91 -21.93
C ASP A 217 10.13 -8.45 -22.89
N ALA A 218 9.00 -8.92 -22.34
CA ALA A 218 7.88 -9.41 -23.15
C ALA A 218 7.24 -8.33 -24.06
N ALA A 219 7.50 -7.05 -23.79
CA ALA A 219 7.08 -5.95 -24.67
C ALA A 219 8.08 -5.64 -25.80
N ASP A 220 9.28 -6.22 -25.75
CA ASP A 220 10.36 -5.99 -26.73
C ASP A 220 10.43 -7.10 -27.80
N GLU A 221 9.52 -8.09 -27.76
CA GLU A 221 9.48 -9.22 -28.70
C GLU A 221 8.48 -9.02 -29.86
N GLU A 222 7.97 -7.80 -30.09
CA GLU A 222 7.16 -7.45 -31.28
C GLU A 222 7.99 -6.84 -32.40
#